data_98faa3bae3e45b51cc367655ae2c5f3a
#
_entry.id   98faa3bae3e45b51cc367655ae2c5f3a
#
_cell.length_a   1.000
_cell.length_b   1.000
_cell.length_c   1.000
_cell.angle_alpha   90.00
_cell.angle_beta   90.00
_cell.angle_gamma   90.00
#
_symmetry.space_group_name_H-M   'P 1'
#
loop_
_entity.id
_entity.type
_entity.pdbx_description
1 polymer ?
#
loop_
_entity_poly.entity_id
_entity_poly.type
_entity_poly.pdbx_seq_one_letter_code
_entity_poly.pdbx_strand_id
1 'polypeptide(L)'
;MHILGDIGNTETKIFLVSLDNKITKKLTFITKDINQIKLEKLFINFKIDFKKINKILFCSVVPKSFNIIKKFLSKKTKIKCFEVKNLNLKSLIRIKANYKQVGSDRLTNAISLTNSQNNFIILDFG
;
A
#
# COMPACT_ATOMS: atom_id res chain seq x y z
N MET A 1 -2.40 11.05 10.34
CA MET A 1 -2.53 9.59 10.17
C MET A 1 -2.17 9.22 8.73
N HIS A 2 -1.81 7.97 8.48
CA HIS A 2 -1.47 7.47 7.15
C HIS A 2 -2.38 6.29 6.78
N ILE A 3 -2.74 6.19 5.50
CA ILE A 3 -3.33 4.98 4.93
C ILE A 3 -2.21 4.26 4.18
N LEU A 4 -1.89 3.05 4.61
CA LEU A 4 -0.98 2.16 3.93
C LEU A 4 -1.77 0.95 3.41
N GLY A 5 -1.43 0.44 2.24
CA GLY A 5 -2.12 -0.71 1.67
C GLY A 5 -1.19 -1.67 0.96
N ASP A 6 -1.56 -2.94 1.05
CA ASP A 6 -0.95 -4.03 0.31
C ASP A 6 -2.04 -4.71 -0.51
N ILE A 7 -1.87 -4.72 -1.84
CA ILE A 7 -2.83 -5.28 -2.79
C ILE A 7 -2.17 -6.48 -3.46
N GLY A 8 -2.36 -7.65 -2.84
CA GLY A 8 -1.96 -8.94 -3.39
C GLY A 8 -3.00 -9.50 -4.37
N ASN A 9 -2.66 -10.60 -5.04
CA ASN A 9 -3.57 -11.27 -5.98
C ASN A 9 -4.83 -11.82 -5.28
N THR A 10 -4.69 -12.35 -4.09
CA THR A 10 -5.78 -12.98 -3.33
C THR A 10 -6.43 -11.99 -2.37
N GLU A 11 -5.63 -11.32 -1.55
CA GLU A 11 -6.08 -10.43 -0.50
C GLU A 11 -5.57 -9.00 -0.67
N THR A 12 -6.39 -8.05 -0.27
CA THR A 12 -6.01 -6.66 -0.06
C THR A 12 -6.07 -6.33 1.41
N LYS A 13 -4.99 -5.75 1.92
CA LYS A 13 -4.88 -5.29 3.30
C LYS A 13 -4.71 -3.77 3.32
N ILE A 14 -5.52 -3.08 4.13
CA ILE A 14 -5.42 -1.63 4.31
C ILE A 14 -5.22 -1.35 5.80
N PHE A 15 -4.23 -0.54 6.10
CA PHE A 15 -3.84 -0.18 7.46
C PHE A 15 -4.05 1.32 7.67
N LEU A 16 -4.63 1.67 8.81
CA LEU A 16 -4.60 3.04 9.32
C LEU A 16 -3.47 3.13 10.32
N VAL A 17 -2.52 4.00 10.05
CA VAL A 17 -1.28 4.14 10.83
C VAL A 17 -1.22 5.53 11.43
N SER A 18 -0.92 5.62 12.72
CA SER A 18 -0.73 6.89 13.43
C SER A 18 0.59 7.57 13.02
N LEU A 19 0.80 8.81 13.47
CA LEU A 19 2.02 9.56 13.16
C LEU A 19 3.28 8.99 13.85
N ASP A 20 3.08 8.25 14.94
CA ASP A 20 4.12 7.49 15.66
C ASP A 20 4.31 6.06 15.11
N ASN A 21 3.87 5.82 13.87
CA ASN A 21 4.02 4.57 13.10
C ASN A 21 3.34 3.33 13.71
N LYS A 22 2.33 3.50 14.56
CA LYS A 22 1.55 2.38 15.10
C LYS A 22 0.34 2.08 14.22
N ILE A 23 0.10 0.81 13.95
CA ILE A 23 -1.12 0.35 13.27
C ILE A 23 -2.28 0.50 14.24
N THR A 24 -3.22 1.38 13.93
CA THR A 24 -4.41 1.64 14.75
C THR A 24 -5.61 0.82 14.29
N LYS A 25 -5.69 0.54 12.98
CA LYS A 25 -6.76 -0.29 12.39
C LYS A 25 -6.21 -1.07 11.20
N LYS A 26 -6.78 -2.26 10.98
CA LYS A 26 -6.51 -3.12 9.82
C LYS A 26 -7.82 -3.55 9.18
N LEU A 27 -7.87 -3.48 7.86
CA LEU A 27 -8.94 -3.97 7.02
C LEU A 27 -8.38 -4.99 6.03
N THR A 28 -9.00 -6.16 5.94
CA THR A 28 -8.59 -7.21 5.01
C THR A 28 -9.82 -7.69 4.22
N PHE A 29 -9.66 -7.87 2.92
CA PHE A 29 -10.72 -8.38 2.05
C PHE A 29 -10.15 -8.99 0.77
N ILE A 30 -10.98 -9.80 0.09
CA ILE A 30 -10.60 -10.51 -1.13
C ILE A 30 -10.43 -9.51 -2.28
N THR A 31 -9.28 -9.54 -2.96
CA THR A 31 -8.89 -8.57 -3.99
C THR A 31 -9.83 -8.58 -5.21
N LYS A 32 -10.26 -9.75 -5.67
CA LYS A 32 -11.18 -9.86 -6.83
C LYS A 32 -12.54 -9.21 -6.62
N ASP A 33 -12.96 -9.04 -5.36
CA ASP A 33 -14.26 -8.48 -5.02
C ASP A 33 -14.24 -6.94 -4.91
N ILE A 34 -13.12 -6.30 -5.19
CA ILE A 34 -12.97 -4.85 -5.07
C ILE A 34 -13.86 -4.14 -6.09
N ASN A 35 -14.80 -3.36 -5.57
CA ASN A 35 -15.60 -2.42 -6.33
C ASN A 35 -15.95 -1.21 -5.46
N GLN A 36 -16.49 -0.14 -6.05
CA GLN A 36 -16.77 1.11 -5.35
C GLN A 36 -17.78 0.92 -4.21
N ILE A 37 -18.85 0.14 -4.42
CA ILE A 37 -19.90 -0.10 -3.42
C ILE A 37 -19.32 -0.81 -2.20
N LYS A 38 -18.51 -1.85 -2.44
CA LYS A 38 -17.86 -2.60 -1.36
C LYS A 38 -16.90 -1.71 -0.56
N LEU A 39 -16.10 -0.89 -1.24
CA LEU A 39 -15.20 0.05 -0.58
C LEU A 39 -15.97 1.06 0.28
N GLU A 40 -17.08 1.60 -0.20
CA GLU A 40 -17.90 2.53 0.59
C GLU A 40 -18.38 1.87 1.89
N LYS A 41 -18.97 0.67 1.81
CA LYS A 41 -19.42 -0.07 3.00
C LYS A 41 -18.27 -0.36 3.98
N LEU A 42 -17.13 -0.82 3.47
CA LEU A 42 -15.96 -1.15 4.29
C LEU A 42 -15.40 0.09 5.00
N PHE A 43 -15.26 1.21 4.31
CA PHE A 43 -14.68 2.42 4.87
C PHE A 43 -15.63 3.15 5.83
N ILE A 44 -16.96 3.04 5.64
CA ILE A 44 -17.96 3.51 6.63
C ILE A 44 -17.77 2.75 7.94
N ASN A 45 -17.73 1.42 7.89
CA ASN A 45 -17.53 0.59 9.07
C ASN A 45 -16.17 0.81 9.74
N PHE A 46 -15.16 1.19 8.96
CA PHE A 46 -13.82 1.47 9.43
C PHE A 46 -13.71 2.81 10.17
N LYS A 47 -14.74 3.68 10.06
CA LYS A 47 -14.84 4.99 10.74
C LYS A 47 -13.57 5.81 10.62
N ILE A 48 -13.11 6.05 9.37
CA ILE A 48 -11.94 6.89 9.09
C ILE A 48 -12.35 8.36 9.02
N ASP A 49 -11.64 9.20 9.76
CA ASP A 49 -11.67 10.64 9.54
C ASP A 49 -10.67 11.02 8.44
N PHE A 50 -11.18 11.18 7.22
CA PHE A 50 -10.35 11.51 6.05
C PHE A 50 -9.66 12.87 6.15
N LYS A 51 -10.14 13.78 7.01
CA LYS A 51 -9.50 15.09 7.23
C LYS A 51 -8.16 14.96 7.96
N LYS A 52 -7.96 13.89 8.72
CA LYS A 52 -6.73 13.60 9.46
C LYS A 52 -5.71 12.79 8.67
N ILE A 53 -5.99 12.46 7.40
CA ILE A 53 -5.07 11.69 6.57
C ILE A 53 -4.02 12.62 5.97
N ASN A 54 -2.74 12.30 6.18
CA ASN A 54 -1.58 13.06 5.69
C ASN A 54 -0.88 12.37 4.52
N LYS A 55 -0.94 11.03 4.42
CA LYS A 55 -0.26 10.25 3.39
C LYS A 55 -1.08 9.01 3.04
N ILE A 56 -1.06 8.66 1.75
CA ILE A 56 -1.68 7.44 1.24
C ILE A 56 -0.68 6.75 0.33
N LEU A 57 -0.25 5.54 0.71
CA LEU A 57 0.75 4.77 -0.02
C LEU A 57 0.31 3.31 -0.12
N PHE A 58 0.40 2.76 -1.32
CA PHE A 58 0.08 1.37 -1.59
C PHE A 58 1.27 0.64 -2.22
N CYS A 59 1.43 -0.63 -1.83
CA CYS A 59 2.13 -1.65 -2.56
C CYS A 59 1.09 -2.45 -3.35
N SER A 60 1.29 -2.67 -4.65
CA SER A 60 0.30 -3.38 -5.46
C SER A 60 0.92 -4.23 -6.56
N VAL A 61 0.50 -5.49 -6.63
CA VAL A 61 0.76 -6.39 -7.77
C VAL A 61 -0.46 -6.52 -8.69
N VAL A 62 -1.59 -5.83 -8.37
CA VAL A 62 -2.83 -5.83 -9.14
C VAL A 62 -3.24 -4.40 -9.53
N PRO A 63 -2.71 -3.86 -10.64
CA PRO A 63 -2.93 -2.46 -11.05
C PRO A 63 -4.40 -2.06 -11.18
N LYS A 64 -5.25 -2.98 -11.66
CA LYS A 64 -6.71 -2.74 -11.80
C LYS A 64 -7.35 -2.42 -10.44
N SER A 65 -7.06 -3.24 -9.43
CA SER A 65 -7.59 -3.07 -8.07
C SER A 65 -7.05 -1.80 -7.42
N PHE A 66 -5.75 -1.51 -7.60
CA PHE A 66 -5.17 -0.24 -7.15
C PHE A 66 -5.90 0.97 -7.74
N ASN A 67 -6.19 0.97 -9.06
CA ASN A 67 -6.88 2.07 -9.71
C ASN A 67 -8.30 2.29 -9.15
N ILE A 68 -9.03 1.22 -8.81
CA ILE A 68 -10.36 1.34 -8.19
C ILE A 68 -10.25 1.99 -6.81
N ILE A 69 -9.31 1.52 -5.97
CA ILE A 69 -9.07 2.10 -4.63
C ILE A 69 -8.61 3.55 -4.73
N LYS A 70 -7.66 3.85 -5.62
CA LYS A 70 -7.17 5.21 -5.87
C LYS A 70 -8.31 6.16 -6.25
N LYS A 71 -9.18 5.74 -7.19
CA LYS A 71 -10.35 6.53 -7.60
C LYS A 71 -11.36 6.74 -6.47
N PHE A 72 -11.56 5.73 -5.63
CA PHE A 72 -12.39 5.85 -4.44
C PHE A 72 -11.81 6.85 -3.44
N LEU A 73 -10.54 6.72 -3.09
CA LEU A 73 -9.89 7.59 -2.11
C LEU A 73 -9.79 9.04 -2.59
N SER A 74 -9.57 9.28 -3.90
CA SER A 74 -9.53 10.63 -4.46
C SER A 74 -10.85 11.41 -4.34
N LYS A 75 -11.99 10.70 -4.18
CA LYS A 75 -13.28 11.31 -3.91
C LYS A 75 -13.47 11.65 -2.42
N LYS A 76 -12.73 11.02 -1.52
CA LYS A 76 -12.89 11.15 -0.06
C LYS A 76 -11.87 12.11 0.56
N THR A 77 -10.73 12.32 -0.10
CA THR A 77 -9.66 13.20 0.40
C THR A 77 -8.91 13.86 -0.74
N LYS A 78 -8.32 15.02 -0.48
CA LYS A 78 -7.41 15.72 -1.42
C LYS A 78 -6.00 15.14 -1.44
N ILE A 79 -5.70 14.19 -0.54
CA ILE A 79 -4.37 13.58 -0.44
C ILE A 79 -4.13 12.65 -1.62
N LYS A 80 -3.01 12.85 -2.31
CA LYS A 80 -2.62 12.02 -3.45
C LYS A 80 -2.30 10.59 -3.00
N CYS A 81 -2.87 9.62 -3.71
CA CYS A 81 -2.62 8.21 -3.49
C CYS A 81 -1.44 7.75 -4.37
N PHE A 82 -0.38 7.27 -3.75
CA PHE A 82 0.82 6.79 -4.41
C PHE A 82 0.89 5.25 -4.39
N GLU A 83 1.51 4.71 -5.42
CA GLU A 83 1.94 3.32 -5.48
C GLU A 83 3.47 3.29 -5.40
N VAL A 84 4.02 2.38 -4.59
CA VAL A 84 5.46 2.33 -4.26
C VAL A 84 6.34 2.30 -5.51
N LYS A 85 5.99 1.48 -6.50
CA LYS A 85 6.77 1.33 -7.75
C LYS A 85 6.84 2.62 -8.59
N ASN A 86 5.90 3.54 -8.39
CA ASN A 86 5.85 4.83 -9.09
C ASN A 86 6.64 5.94 -8.38
N LEU A 87 7.27 5.62 -7.24
CA LEU A 87 8.14 6.55 -6.53
C LEU A 87 9.57 6.48 -7.06
N ASN A 88 10.32 7.55 -6.88
CA ASN A 88 11.76 7.53 -7.15
C ASN A 88 12.50 6.81 -6.02
N LEU A 89 12.73 5.51 -6.19
CA LEU A 89 13.37 4.66 -5.19
C LEU A 89 14.91 4.61 -5.30
N LYS A 90 15.50 5.28 -6.29
CA LYS A 90 16.96 5.23 -6.55
C LYS A 90 17.81 5.74 -5.39
N SER A 91 17.27 6.65 -4.59
CA SER A 91 17.93 7.18 -3.39
C SER A 91 17.88 6.22 -2.20
N LEU A 92 16.99 5.23 -2.22
CA LEU A 92 16.77 4.29 -1.13
C LEU A 92 17.42 2.94 -1.38
N ILE A 93 17.34 2.43 -2.61
CA ILE A 93 17.84 1.10 -2.97
C ILE A 93 18.48 1.10 -4.37
N ARG A 94 19.53 0.27 -4.52
CA ARG A 94 20.13 -0.05 -5.82
C ARG A 94 19.64 -1.43 -6.27
N ILE A 95 18.91 -1.47 -7.38
CA ILE A 95 18.33 -2.71 -7.92
C ILE A 95 19.20 -3.19 -9.10
N LYS A 96 19.73 -4.41 -9.00
CA LYS A 96 20.52 -5.04 -10.06
C LYS A 96 19.68 -5.86 -11.05
N ALA A 97 18.39 -6.06 -10.77
CA ALA A 97 17.44 -6.75 -11.64
C ALA A 97 16.68 -5.77 -12.53
N ASN A 98 15.95 -6.29 -13.53
CA ASN A 98 15.07 -5.47 -14.34
C ASN A 98 13.93 -4.90 -13.49
N TYR A 99 13.98 -3.62 -13.19
CA TYR A 99 13.02 -2.91 -12.35
C TYR A 99 11.56 -3.12 -12.77
N LYS A 100 11.31 -3.19 -14.09
CA LYS A 100 9.94 -3.38 -14.60
C LYS A 100 9.34 -4.74 -14.23
N GLN A 101 10.19 -5.74 -14.02
CA GLN A 101 9.79 -7.11 -13.67
C GLN A 101 9.73 -7.35 -12.16
N VAL A 102 10.33 -6.48 -11.35
CA VAL A 102 10.26 -6.60 -9.89
C VAL A 102 8.90 -6.15 -9.40
N GLY A 103 8.21 -7.01 -8.65
CA GLY A 103 6.93 -6.68 -8.03
C GLY A 103 7.07 -5.57 -6.96
N SER A 104 6.00 -4.81 -6.75
CA SER A 104 5.95 -3.73 -5.76
C SER A 104 6.14 -4.26 -4.33
N ASP A 105 5.63 -5.45 -4.03
CA ASP A 105 5.82 -6.21 -2.80
C ASP A 105 7.30 -6.45 -2.48
N ARG A 106 8.06 -6.96 -3.44
CA ARG A 106 9.50 -7.20 -3.29
C ARG A 106 10.30 -5.90 -3.08
N LEU A 107 9.91 -4.82 -3.78
CA LEU A 107 10.51 -3.50 -3.57
C LEU A 107 10.27 -2.99 -2.16
N THR A 108 9.04 -3.13 -1.66
CA THR A 108 8.66 -2.70 -0.31
C THR A 108 9.43 -3.50 0.75
N ASN A 109 9.54 -4.82 0.58
CA ASN A 109 10.31 -5.67 1.47
C ASN A 109 11.80 -5.27 1.49
N ALA A 110 12.40 -5.02 0.34
CA ALA A 110 13.79 -4.56 0.26
C ALA A 110 14.00 -3.21 0.95
N ILE A 111 13.10 -2.25 0.72
CA ILE A 111 13.18 -0.91 1.33
C ILE A 111 13.08 -0.98 2.85
N SER A 112 12.28 -1.89 3.40
CA SER A 112 12.13 -2.01 4.86
C SER A 112 13.43 -2.36 5.59
N LEU A 113 14.42 -2.88 4.87
CA LEU A 113 15.72 -3.33 5.41
C LEU A 113 16.88 -2.36 5.12
N THR A 114 16.64 -1.25 4.41
CA THR A 114 17.71 -0.33 3.96
C THR A 114 18.47 0.37 5.09
N ASN A 115 17.89 0.46 6.27
CA ASN A 115 18.53 1.08 7.44
C ASN A 115 19.44 0.10 8.22
N SER A 116 19.54 -1.14 7.78
CA SER A 116 20.40 -2.14 8.40
C SER A 116 21.72 -2.26 7.66
N GLN A 117 22.81 -2.50 8.39
CA GLN A 117 24.15 -2.75 7.83
C GLN A 117 24.40 -4.23 7.50
N ASN A 118 23.42 -5.11 7.74
CA ASN A 118 23.55 -6.55 7.53
C ASN A 118 23.09 -6.97 6.14
N ASN A 119 23.56 -8.16 5.69
CA ASN A 119 23.02 -8.83 4.52
C ASN A 119 21.75 -9.60 4.89
N PHE A 120 20.74 -9.54 4.04
CA PHE A 120 19.46 -10.21 4.25
C PHE A 120 19.07 -11.06 3.07
N ILE A 121 18.40 -12.16 3.36
CA ILE A 121 17.63 -12.94 2.40
C ILE A 121 16.16 -12.76 2.76
N ILE A 122 15.34 -12.32 1.79
CA ILE A 122 13.90 -12.16 1.98
C ILE A 122 13.23 -13.36 1.29
N LEU A 123 12.51 -14.16 2.06
CA LEU A 123 11.70 -15.26 1.57
C LEU A 123 10.23 -14.84 1.63
N ASP A 124 9.57 -14.81 0.47
CA ASP A 124 8.16 -14.47 0.33
C ASP A 124 7.46 -15.60 -0.42
N PHE A 125 6.62 -16.33 0.28
CA PHE A 125 5.94 -17.52 -0.24
C PHE A 125 4.51 -17.23 -0.75
N GLY A 126 4.09 -15.97 -0.78
CA GLY A 126 2.76 -15.54 -1.24
C GLY A 126 1.73 -15.36 -0.13
#